data_d58e001b159193e9f50f87c5b12fe84f
#
_entry.id   d58e001b159193e9f50f87c5b12fe84f
#
_cell.length_a   1.000
_cell.length_b   1.000
_cell.length_c   1.000
_cell.angle_alpha   90.00
_cell.angle_beta   90.00
_cell.angle_gamma   90.00
#
_symmetry.space_group_name_H-M   'P 1'
#
loop_
_entity.id
_entity.type
_entity.pdbx_description
1 polymer ?
#
loop_
_entity_poly.entity_id
_entity_poly.type
_entity_poly.pdbx_seq_one_letter_code
_entity_poly.pdbx_strand_id
1 'polypeptide(L)'
;VKVIWFLLLPAALTADSVPRVSSVNYYGLRKVSQSRIYKIVGVSAGDPIPPSKGALEERLEKIPGVVAARVEAVCCEGRDGMLFVGIEERGAAHFALRTAPAGDATLPREIVAEYTQLLTALENAARRGSTGEDLTHGHPLMADPDARAIQERFAGFTAAHLPQVREVLRDSADAEQRAMAATLIGYAPDKKAVVGDLEFAVQDPDEGVRASAMRALNAIAVLSIKQSELGIHISPTWFVEMLNSVVLSDRTRATMALINLTDTRPATTLDLLRERALHSLVEMAQWNSLRYALPAYILLGRVGGLSEEQIQESWTKGDRAAMVLQVVEASKKKRH
;
A
#
# COMPACT_ATOMS: atom_id res chain seq x y z
N VAL A 1 -27.77 -64.92 14.51
CA VAL A 1 -26.72 -63.97 14.86
C VAL A 1 -26.16 -63.41 13.53
N LYS A 2 -26.59 -62.16 13.13
CA LYS A 2 -26.09 -61.48 11.95
C LYS A 2 -24.95 -60.53 12.39
N VAL A 3 -23.73 -60.82 11.97
CA VAL A 3 -22.57 -59.97 12.18
C VAL A 3 -22.58 -58.88 11.07
N ILE A 4 -22.79 -57.61 11.47
CA ILE A 4 -22.70 -56.44 10.61
C ILE A 4 -21.24 -55.97 10.62
N TRP A 5 -20.56 -56.10 9.47
CA TRP A 5 -19.25 -55.51 9.24
C TRP A 5 -19.41 -54.02 8.97
N PHE A 6 -18.94 -53.17 9.90
CA PHE A 6 -18.72 -51.73 9.63
C PHE A 6 -17.45 -51.56 8.81
N LEU A 7 -17.62 -51.26 7.55
CA LEU A 7 -16.54 -50.74 6.69
C LEU A 7 -16.19 -49.33 7.13
N LEU A 8 -15.12 -49.17 7.88
CA LEU A 8 -14.46 -47.88 8.10
C LEU A 8 -13.82 -47.45 6.77
N LEU A 9 -14.49 -46.54 6.04
CA LEU A 9 -13.86 -45.76 5.01
C LEU A 9 -12.85 -44.83 5.66
N PRO A 10 -11.57 -44.82 5.20
CA PRO A 10 -10.64 -43.80 5.64
C PRO A 10 -11.13 -42.45 5.12
N ALA A 11 -11.44 -41.52 6.03
CA ALA A 11 -11.61 -40.12 5.67
C ALA A 11 -10.29 -39.68 5.02
N ALA A 12 -10.31 -39.44 3.71
CA ALA A 12 -9.21 -38.77 3.02
C ALA A 12 -9.07 -37.39 3.66
N LEU A 13 -8.06 -37.21 4.50
CA LEU A 13 -7.55 -35.91 4.88
C LEU A 13 -7.17 -35.23 3.57
N THR A 14 -8.00 -34.29 3.13
CA THR A 14 -7.61 -33.35 2.07
C THR A 14 -6.44 -32.58 2.64
N ALA A 15 -5.22 -32.93 2.19
CA ALA A 15 -4.05 -32.14 2.44
C ALA A 15 -4.37 -30.72 1.95
N ASP A 16 -4.37 -29.76 2.86
CA ASP A 16 -4.45 -28.33 2.51
C ASP A 16 -3.34 -28.10 1.49
N SER A 17 -3.74 -27.82 0.25
CA SER A 17 -2.78 -27.58 -0.83
C SER A 17 -1.96 -26.35 -0.46
N VAL A 18 -0.65 -26.50 -0.39
CA VAL A 18 0.28 -25.40 -0.15
C VAL A 18 -0.05 -24.26 -1.14
N PRO A 19 -0.26 -23.01 -0.66
CA PRO A 19 -0.57 -21.89 -1.52
C PRO A 19 0.47 -21.74 -2.63
N ARG A 20 0.02 -21.55 -3.86
CA ARG A 20 0.88 -21.38 -5.04
C ARG A 20 0.95 -19.92 -5.44
N VAL A 21 1.88 -19.59 -6.30
CA VAL A 21 2.00 -18.26 -6.89
C VAL A 21 1.01 -18.14 -8.03
N SER A 22 0.06 -17.20 -7.95
CA SER A 22 -0.86 -16.86 -9.04
C SER A 22 -0.19 -16.00 -10.09
N SER A 23 0.66 -15.07 -9.67
CA SER A 23 1.38 -14.15 -10.55
C SER A 23 2.66 -13.64 -9.89
N VAL A 24 3.65 -13.28 -10.73
CA VAL A 24 4.86 -12.58 -10.29
C VAL A 24 4.89 -11.20 -10.94
N ASN A 25 5.02 -10.16 -10.12
CA ASN A 25 5.06 -8.76 -10.53
C ASN A 25 6.42 -8.17 -10.16
N TYR A 26 7.04 -7.48 -11.10
CA TYR A 26 8.34 -6.85 -10.92
C TYR A 26 8.21 -5.34 -10.99
N TYR A 27 9.04 -4.61 -10.25
CA TYR A 27 9.09 -3.15 -10.29
C TYR A 27 10.46 -2.60 -9.86
N GLY A 28 10.70 -1.33 -10.24
CA GLY A 28 11.96 -0.62 -9.97
C GLY A 28 13.08 -0.95 -10.94
N LEU A 29 12.81 -1.70 -12.01
CA LEU A 29 13.81 -2.10 -13.02
C LEU A 29 14.00 -1.01 -14.06
N ARG A 30 15.25 -0.52 -14.21
CA ARG A 30 15.61 0.53 -15.18
C ARG A 30 16.80 0.17 -16.08
N LYS A 31 17.89 -0.27 -15.47
CA LYS A 31 19.17 -0.58 -16.13
C LYS A 31 19.60 -2.03 -15.93
N VAL A 32 19.22 -2.62 -14.80
CA VAL A 32 19.51 -4.02 -14.50
C VAL A 32 18.69 -4.91 -15.42
N SER A 33 19.35 -5.93 -15.98
CA SER A 33 18.69 -6.86 -16.92
C SER A 33 17.54 -7.60 -16.26
N GLN A 34 16.34 -7.41 -16.76
CA GLN A 34 15.12 -8.08 -16.33
C GLN A 34 15.26 -9.60 -16.39
N SER A 35 15.87 -10.14 -17.46
CA SER A 35 16.09 -11.57 -17.61
C SER A 35 17.00 -12.16 -16.51
N ARG A 36 17.94 -11.36 -16.02
CA ARG A 36 18.82 -11.78 -14.89
C ARG A 36 18.04 -11.85 -13.59
N ILE A 37 17.16 -10.88 -13.34
CA ILE A 37 16.28 -10.89 -12.16
C ILE A 37 15.38 -12.11 -12.23
N TYR A 38 14.70 -12.35 -13.35
CA TYR A 38 13.80 -13.50 -13.55
C TYR A 38 14.49 -14.83 -13.29
N LYS A 39 15.73 -14.98 -13.80
CA LYS A 39 16.52 -16.21 -13.58
C LYS A 39 16.85 -16.46 -12.10
N ILE A 40 17.12 -15.40 -11.32
CA ILE A 40 17.44 -15.52 -9.90
C ILE A 40 16.19 -15.77 -9.07
N VAL A 41 15.09 -15.11 -9.39
CA VAL A 41 13.80 -15.34 -8.75
C VAL A 41 13.37 -16.79 -8.96
N GLY A 42 13.43 -17.28 -10.20
CA GLY A 42 13.22 -18.69 -10.55
C GLY A 42 11.82 -19.20 -10.18
N VAL A 43 10.82 -18.31 -10.09
CA VAL A 43 9.44 -18.61 -9.68
C VAL A 43 8.49 -18.10 -10.75
N SER A 44 7.52 -18.92 -11.12
CA SER A 44 6.48 -18.64 -12.09
C SER A 44 5.10 -18.91 -11.50
N ALA A 45 4.05 -18.49 -12.21
CA ALA A 45 2.68 -18.86 -11.83
C ALA A 45 2.53 -20.39 -11.77
N GLY A 46 1.91 -20.89 -10.73
CA GLY A 46 1.76 -22.32 -10.44
C GLY A 46 2.84 -22.92 -9.53
N ASP A 47 3.98 -22.24 -9.34
CA ASP A 47 5.03 -22.70 -8.43
C ASP A 47 4.65 -22.46 -6.96
N PRO A 48 5.24 -23.21 -6.01
CA PRO A 48 5.07 -22.91 -4.60
C PRO A 48 5.68 -21.54 -4.23
N ILE A 49 5.08 -20.88 -3.24
CA ILE A 49 5.65 -19.63 -2.70
C ILE A 49 7.05 -19.92 -2.14
N PRO A 50 8.06 -19.07 -2.42
CA PRO A 50 9.41 -19.27 -1.93
C PRO A 50 9.46 -19.40 -0.40
N PRO A 51 10.16 -20.38 0.13
CA PRO A 51 10.17 -20.66 1.58
C PRO A 51 10.88 -19.58 2.39
N SER A 52 11.75 -18.80 1.76
CA SER A 52 12.46 -17.68 2.39
C SER A 52 12.56 -16.50 1.44
N LYS A 53 11.82 -15.44 1.74
CA LYS A 53 11.93 -14.18 1.01
C LYS A 53 13.29 -13.51 1.22
N GLY A 54 13.80 -13.48 2.44
CA GLY A 54 15.11 -12.87 2.75
C GLY A 54 16.27 -13.52 1.99
N ALA A 55 16.30 -14.86 1.87
CA ALA A 55 17.32 -15.53 1.08
C ALA A 55 17.23 -15.20 -0.42
N LEU A 56 16.04 -14.87 -0.93
CA LEU A 56 15.87 -14.43 -2.29
C LEU A 56 16.30 -12.97 -2.47
N GLU A 57 15.95 -12.09 -1.54
CA GLU A 57 16.38 -10.70 -1.48
C GLU A 57 17.92 -10.61 -1.47
N GLU A 58 18.61 -11.35 -0.60
CA GLU A 58 20.07 -11.40 -0.55
C GLU A 58 20.72 -11.85 -1.88
N ARG A 59 20.09 -12.77 -2.61
CA ARG A 59 20.60 -13.18 -3.93
C ARG A 59 20.43 -12.10 -4.97
N LEU A 60 19.32 -11.35 -4.92
CA LEU A 60 19.05 -10.26 -5.82
C LEU A 60 19.98 -9.06 -5.55
N GLU A 61 20.27 -8.76 -4.30
CA GLU A 61 21.18 -7.69 -3.88
C GLU A 61 22.65 -7.94 -4.30
N LYS A 62 23.03 -9.18 -4.56
CA LYS A 62 24.36 -9.53 -5.13
C LYS A 62 24.51 -9.19 -6.62
N ILE A 63 23.42 -8.78 -7.28
CA ILE A 63 23.49 -8.38 -8.68
C ILE A 63 24.15 -6.98 -8.79
N PRO A 64 25.18 -6.81 -9.62
CA PRO A 64 25.79 -5.51 -9.82
C PRO A 64 24.74 -4.46 -10.27
N GLY A 65 24.67 -3.37 -9.53
CA GLY A 65 23.72 -2.28 -9.79
C GLY A 65 22.45 -2.31 -8.93
N VAL A 66 22.16 -3.42 -8.26
CA VAL A 66 21.10 -3.51 -7.25
C VAL A 66 21.62 -2.96 -5.91
N VAL A 67 20.86 -2.11 -5.27
CA VAL A 67 21.13 -1.51 -3.95
C VAL A 67 20.30 -2.20 -2.88
N ALA A 68 19.03 -2.46 -3.17
CA ALA A 68 18.12 -3.18 -2.30
C ALA A 68 17.14 -4.01 -3.13
N ALA A 69 16.68 -5.10 -2.54
CA ALA A 69 15.60 -5.92 -3.08
C ALA A 69 14.54 -6.16 -2.01
N ARG A 70 13.28 -6.28 -2.41
CA ARG A 70 12.15 -6.67 -1.56
C ARG A 70 11.30 -7.69 -2.28
N VAL A 71 10.97 -8.76 -1.56
CA VAL A 71 10.10 -9.82 -2.07
C VAL A 71 8.92 -9.97 -1.14
N GLU A 72 7.73 -9.73 -1.65
CA GLU A 72 6.50 -9.80 -0.87
C GLU A 72 5.51 -10.79 -1.49
N ALA A 73 5.02 -11.73 -0.67
CA ALA A 73 3.91 -12.60 -1.03
C ALA A 73 2.62 -12.00 -0.45
N VAL A 74 1.70 -11.64 -1.33
CA VAL A 74 0.43 -11.01 -0.97
C VAL A 74 -0.72 -11.97 -1.20
N CYS A 75 -1.55 -12.18 -0.21
CA CYS A 75 -2.79 -12.96 -0.34
C CYS A 75 -3.90 -12.11 -0.98
N CYS A 76 -4.85 -12.59 -1.68
CA CYS A 76 -4.92 -13.85 -2.43
C CYS A 76 -5.66 -13.55 -3.72
N GLU A 77 -5.31 -14.22 -4.82
CA GLU A 77 -6.18 -14.34 -6.00
C GLU A 77 -6.78 -15.74 -5.97
N GLY A 78 -8.04 -15.85 -5.55
CA GLY A 78 -8.62 -17.16 -5.22
C GLY A 78 -7.97 -17.77 -3.98
N ARG A 79 -7.21 -18.87 -4.15
CA ARG A 79 -6.45 -19.54 -3.08
C ARG A 79 -4.96 -19.27 -3.15
N ASP A 80 -4.49 -18.66 -4.24
CA ASP A 80 -3.08 -18.49 -4.55
C ASP A 80 -2.58 -17.10 -4.18
N GLY A 81 -1.30 -16.99 -3.83
CA GLY A 81 -0.64 -15.74 -3.49
C GLY A 81 -0.03 -15.06 -4.71
N MET A 82 0.03 -13.75 -4.70
CA MET A 82 0.78 -12.96 -5.67
C MET A 82 2.17 -12.68 -5.14
N LEU A 83 3.19 -12.82 -5.98
CA LEU A 83 4.56 -12.46 -5.62
C LEU A 83 4.91 -11.10 -6.26
N PHE A 84 5.42 -10.19 -5.43
CA PHE A 84 5.93 -8.90 -5.86
C PHE A 84 7.44 -8.83 -5.59
N VAL A 85 8.21 -8.43 -6.59
CA VAL A 85 9.67 -8.33 -6.52
C VAL A 85 10.08 -6.91 -6.86
N GLY A 86 10.41 -6.16 -5.81
CA GLY A 86 10.91 -4.79 -5.91
C GLY A 86 12.42 -4.75 -5.99
N ILE A 87 12.95 -3.93 -6.87
CA ILE A 87 14.38 -3.71 -7.05
C ILE A 87 14.66 -2.22 -6.94
N GLU A 88 15.61 -1.85 -6.10
CA GLU A 88 16.20 -0.53 -6.07
C GLU A 88 17.56 -0.57 -6.77
N GLU A 89 17.68 0.21 -7.84
CA GLU A 89 18.91 0.28 -8.61
C GLU A 89 19.75 1.51 -8.18
N ARG A 90 21.06 1.38 -8.29
CA ARG A 90 21.98 2.49 -8.05
C ARG A 90 21.66 3.67 -8.99
N GLY A 91 21.38 4.83 -8.38
CA GLY A 91 21.02 6.04 -9.09
C GLY A 91 19.58 6.08 -9.59
N ALA A 92 18.71 5.19 -9.10
CA ALA A 92 17.27 5.34 -9.23
C ALA A 92 16.78 6.58 -8.46
N ALA A 93 15.56 7.03 -8.77
CA ALA A 93 14.91 8.08 -7.97
C ALA A 93 14.79 7.57 -6.53
N HIS A 94 15.37 8.33 -5.62
CA HIS A 94 15.44 7.98 -4.22
C HIS A 94 14.99 9.17 -3.37
N PHE A 95 14.31 8.90 -2.27
CA PHE A 95 13.93 9.90 -1.27
C PHE A 95 14.59 9.53 0.06
N ALA A 96 15.04 10.54 0.79
CA ALA A 96 15.65 10.34 2.09
C ALA A 96 14.54 10.19 3.15
N LEU A 97 14.50 9.05 3.81
CA LEU A 97 13.71 8.87 5.03
C LEU A 97 14.41 9.56 6.21
N ARG A 98 13.64 9.91 7.23
CA ARG A 98 14.19 10.49 8.45
C ARG A 98 14.98 9.45 9.24
N THR A 99 15.85 9.92 10.10
CA THR A 99 16.48 9.07 11.11
C THR A 99 15.44 8.63 12.14
N ALA A 100 15.51 7.36 12.57
CA ALA A 100 14.66 6.85 13.63
C ALA A 100 14.91 7.65 14.92
N PRO A 101 13.85 8.06 15.65
CA PRO A 101 14.00 8.69 16.95
C PRO A 101 14.52 7.67 17.97
N ALA A 102 15.07 8.18 19.08
CA ALA A 102 15.71 7.38 20.12
C ALA A 102 15.10 7.57 21.52
N GLY A 103 13.95 8.24 21.61
CA GLY A 103 13.27 8.51 22.90
C GLY A 103 12.46 7.32 23.40
N ASP A 104 11.95 7.43 24.60
CA ASP A 104 11.22 6.39 25.34
C ASP A 104 9.73 6.65 25.48
N ALA A 105 9.19 7.64 24.75
CA ALA A 105 7.77 7.96 24.74
C ALA A 105 6.92 6.75 24.33
N THR A 106 5.88 6.45 25.10
CA THR A 106 4.97 5.32 24.85
C THR A 106 3.51 5.72 24.99
N LEU A 107 2.63 5.02 24.30
CA LEU A 107 1.19 5.13 24.47
C LEU A 107 0.74 4.48 25.79
N PRO A 108 -0.36 4.95 26.39
CA PRO A 108 -0.99 4.29 27.52
C PRO A 108 -1.31 2.81 27.23
N ARG A 109 -1.13 1.95 28.24
CA ARG A 109 -1.32 0.50 28.06
C ARG A 109 -2.73 0.11 27.60
N GLU A 110 -3.73 0.84 28.05
CA GLU A 110 -5.13 0.62 27.69
C GLU A 110 -5.36 0.81 26.18
N ILE A 111 -4.77 1.85 25.57
CA ILE A 111 -4.95 2.07 24.12
C ILE A 111 -4.13 1.06 23.29
N VAL A 112 -2.97 0.65 23.76
CA VAL A 112 -2.18 -0.42 23.14
C VAL A 112 -2.97 -1.73 23.15
N ALA A 113 -3.64 -2.06 24.25
CA ALA A 113 -4.51 -3.23 24.36
C ALA A 113 -5.72 -3.15 23.40
N GLU A 114 -6.37 -1.99 23.29
CA GLU A 114 -7.46 -1.77 22.32
C GLU A 114 -6.97 -1.87 20.88
N TYR A 115 -5.79 -1.36 20.58
CA TYR A 115 -5.19 -1.50 19.23
C TYR A 115 -4.93 -2.98 18.90
N THR A 116 -4.43 -3.77 19.84
CA THR A 116 -4.26 -5.21 19.68
C THR A 116 -5.60 -5.92 19.42
N GLN A 117 -6.66 -5.52 20.13
CA GLN A 117 -8.01 -6.02 19.86
C GLN A 117 -8.49 -5.65 18.46
N LEU A 118 -8.19 -4.43 17.98
CA LEU A 118 -8.50 -4.03 16.61
C LEU A 118 -7.82 -4.93 15.60
N LEU A 119 -6.53 -5.24 15.75
CA LEU A 119 -5.81 -6.14 14.83
C LEU A 119 -6.48 -7.51 14.77
N THR A 120 -6.88 -8.07 15.92
CA THR A 120 -7.62 -9.34 15.99
C THR A 120 -8.98 -9.24 15.30
N ALA A 121 -9.71 -8.15 15.51
CA ALA A 121 -11.01 -7.92 14.86
C ALA A 121 -10.86 -7.79 13.34
N LEU A 122 -9.83 -7.07 12.85
CA LEU A 122 -9.51 -6.94 11.43
C LEU A 122 -9.17 -8.29 10.78
N GLU A 123 -8.38 -9.14 11.46
CA GLU A 123 -8.07 -10.48 10.99
C GLU A 123 -9.33 -11.33 10.86
N ASN A 124 -10.20 -11.31 11.86
CA ASN A 124 -11.47 -12.02 11.84
C ASN A 124 -12.41 -11.48 10.75
N ALA A 125 -12.47 -10.17 10.56
CA ALA A 125 -13.23 -9.54 9.48
C ALA A 125 -12.73 -9.98 8.10
N ALA A 126 -11.40 -10.03 7.90
CA ALA A 126 -10.79 -10.51 6.67
C ALA A 126 -11.14 -11.98 6.38
N ARG A 127 -11.11 -12.85 7.41
CA ARG A 127 -11.53 -14.27 7.27
C ARG A 127 -12.99 -14.41 6.88
N ARG A 128 -13.85 -13.47 7.29
CA ARG A 128 -15.27 -13.43 6.91
C ARG A 128 -15.51 -12.71 5.56
N GLY A 129 -14.48 -12.17 4.92
CA GLY A 129 -14.61 -11.36 3.70
C GLY A 129 -15.19 -9.95 3.93
N SER A 130 -15.31 -9.49 5.18
CA SER A 130 -15.82 -8.17 5.56
C SER A 130 -14.69 -7.15 5.63
N THR A 131 -14.11 -6.80 4.47
CA THR A 131 -12.93 -5.91 4.37
C THR A 131 -13.25 -4.49 3.89
N GLY A 132 -14.53 -4.16 3.71
CA GLY A 132 -14.97 -2.83 3.28
C GLY A 132 -14.66 -1.76 4.34
N GLU A 133 -14.31 -0.56 3.88
CA GLU A 133 -14.02 0.60 4.73
C GLU A 133 -14.84 1.82 4.28
N ASP A 134 -15.36 2.58 5.25
CA ASP A 134 -15.90 3.90 5.06
C ASP A 134 -14.84 4.95 5.44
N LEU A 135 -14.43 5.76 4.48
CA LEU A 135 -13.44 6.83 4.66
C LEU A 135 -14.08 8.23 4.74
N THR A 136 -15.41 8.31 4.64
CA THR A 136 -16.13 9.59 4.46
C THR A 136 -16.08 10.52 5.64
N HIS A 137 -15.67 10.01 6.81
CA HIS A 137 -15.49 10.78 8.05
C HIS A 137 -14.05 11.31 8.23
N GLY A 138 -13.18 11.16 7.21
CA GLY A 138 -11.77 11.55 7.29
C GLY A 138 -10.93 10.64 8.18
N HIS A 139 -11.43 9.45 8.49
CA HIS A 139 -10.71 8.34 9.12
C HIS A 139 -11.37 7.02 8.70
N PRO A 140 -10.61 5.92 8.68
CA PRO A 140 -11.14 4.62 8.29
C PRO A 140 -12.12 4.09 9.34
N LEU A 141 -13.29 3.63 8.90
CA LEU A 141 -14.24 2.86 9.70
C LEU A 141 -14.57 1.58 8.95
N MET A 142 -14.32 0.44 9.55
CA MET A 142 -14.62 -0.86 8.93
C MET A 142 -16.12 -1.07 8.77
N ALA A 143 -16.49 -1.81 7.73
CA ALA A 143 -17.87 -2.33 7.60
C ALA A 143 -18.16 -3.42 8.65
N ASP A 144 -17.14 -4.12 9.12
CA ASP A 144 -17.25 -5.10 10.20
C ASP A 144 -17.58 -4.41 11.54
N PRO A 145 -18.66 -4.79 12.22
CA PRO A 145 -19.14 -4.08 13.40
C PRO A 145 -18.18 -4.19 14.60
N ASP A 146 -17.47 -5.31 14.76
CA ASP A 146 -16.54 -5.49 15.88
C ASP A 146 -15.33 -4.58 15.75
N ALA A 147 -14.74 -4.54 14.55
CA ALA A 147 -13.62 -3.65 14.24
C ALA A 147 -14.05 -2.19 14.30
N ARG A 148 -15.22 -1.84 13.75
CA ARG A 148 -15.78 -0.48 13.77
C ARG A 148 -15.98 0.06 15.18
N ALA A 149 -16.55 -0.73 16.08
CA ALA A 149 -16.78 -0.31 17.45
C ALA A 149 -15.48 0.05 18.20
N ILE A 150 -14.37 -0.61 17.89
CA ILE A 150 -13.05 -0.24 18.43
C ILE A 150 -12.55 1.05 17.81
N GLN A 151 -12.66 1.19 16.50
CA GLN A 151 -12.24 2.39 15.78
C GLN A 151 -12.98 3.66 16.23
N GLU A 152 -14.27 3.56 16.53
CA GLU A 152 -15.08 4.68 17.04
C GLU A 152 -14.57 5.17 18.42
N ARG A 153 -14.06 4.28 19.28
CA ARG A 153 -13.44 4.67 20.56
C ARG A 153 -12.11 5.43 20.37
N PHE A 154 -11.37 5.16 19.30
CA PHE A 154 -10.14 5.88 19.01
C PHE A 154 -10.34 7.39 18.82
N ALA A 155 -11.48 7.80 18.28
CA ALA A 155 -11.79 9.24 18.15
C ALA A 155 -11.85 9.94 19.50
N GLY A 156 -12.53 9.36 20.49
CA GLY A 156 -12.61 9.89 21.85
C GLY A 156 -11.25 9.91 22.56
N PHE A 157 -10.50 8.82 22.46
CA PHE A 157 -9.15 8.74 23.02
C PHE A 157 -8.22 9.80 22.43
N THR A 158 -8.19 9.91 21.08
CA THR A 158 -7.30 10.86 20.42
C THR A 158 -7.67 12.31 20.75
N ALA A 159 -8.97 12.62 20.84
CA ALA A 159 -9.40 13.96 21.25
C ALA A 159 -8.87 14.36 22.65
N ALA A 160 -8.82 13.41 23.59
CA ALA A 160 -8.36 13.64 24.95
C ALA A 160 -6.82 13.65 25.08
N HIS A 161 -6.09 12.89 24.23
CA HIS A 161 -4.66 12.61 24.40
C HIS A 161 -3.79 13.01 23.21
N LEU A 162 -4.28 13.86 22.31
CA LEU A 162 -3.54 14.22 21.07
C LEU A 162 -2.10 14.71 21.31
N PRO A 163 -1.81 15.54 22.35
CA PRO A 163 -0.42 15.95 22.60
C PRO A 163 0.51 14.76 22.90
N GLN A 164 0.07 13.80 23.72
CA GLN A 164 0.84 12.60 24.05
C GLN A 164 1.02 11.70 22.82
N VAL A 165 -0.02 11.52 22.01
CA VAL A 165 0.06 10.72 20.77
C VAL A 165 1.05 11.34 19.77
N ARG A 166 1.09 12.68 19.68
CA ARG A 166 2.09 13.42 18.89
C ARG A 166 3.51 13.22 19.40
N GLU A 167 3.70 13.23 20.71
CA GLU A 167 4.99 12.96 21.35
C GLU A 167 5.49 11.56 20.97
N VAL A 168 4.66 10.54 21.14
CA VAL A 168 5.01 9.15 20.75
C VAL A 168 5.38 9.05 19.28
N LEU A 169 4.61 9.70 18.37
CA LEU A 169 4.93 9.70 16.96
C LEU A 169 6.31 10.29 16.66
N ARG A 170 6.74 11.32 17.41
CA ARG A 170 7.97 12.06 17.12
C ARG A 170 9.19 11.50 17.81
N ASP A 171 9.03 10.94 19.00
CA ASP A 171 10.14 10.68 19.90
C ASP A 171 10.33 9.20 20.26
N SER A 172 9.32 8.35 20.10
CA SER A 172 9.46 6.93 20.45
C SER A 172 10.48 6.21 19.57
N ALA A 173 11.43 5.52 20.19
CA ALA A 173 12.34 4.61 19.49
C ALA A 173 11.61 3.38 18.90
N ASP A 174 10.49 2.99 19.54
CA ASP A 174 9.68 1.85 19.13
C ASP A 174 8.81 2.18 17.90
N ALA A 175 9.08 1.52 16.78
CA ALA A 175 8.35 1.72 15.54
C ALA A 175 6.87 1.31 15.63
N GLU A 176 6.54 0.28 16.43
CA GLU A 176 5.15 -0.14 16.63
C GLU A 176 4.35 0.95 17.36
N GLN A 177 4.95 1.57 18.38
CA GLN A 177 4.34 2.70 19.09
C GLN A 177 4.10 3.88 18.13
N ARG A 178 5.06 4.21 17.27
CA ARG A 178 4.90 5.27 16.27
C ARG A 178 3.83 4.94 15.24
N ALA A 179 3.73 3.67 14.80
CA ALA A 179 2.70 3.25 13.85
C ALA A 179 1.28 3.32 14.44
N MET A 180 1.13 2.93 15.71
CA MET A 180 -0.11 3.12 16.48
C MET A 180 -0.44 4.60 16.60
N ALA A 181 0.53 5.44 16.97
CA ALA A 181 0.34 6.88 17.09
C ALA A 181 -0.09 7.52 15.77
N ALA A 182 0.54 7.16 14.64
CA ALA A 182 0.13 7.62 13.31
C ALA A 182 -1.30 7.21 12.96
N THR A 183 -1.71 5.98 13.33
CA THR A 183 -3.09 5.51 13.17
C THR A 183 -4.05 6.35 14.01
N LEU A 184 -3.77 6.53 15.29
CA LEU A 184 -4.62 7.28 16.23
C LEU A 184 -4.78 8.76 15.82
N ILE A 185 -3.71 9.42 15.37
CA ILE A 185 -3.74 10.81 14.87
C ILE A 185 -4.77 10.97 13.76
N GLY A 186 -4.94 9.97 12.89
CA GLY A 186 -5.96 9.94 11.85
C GLY A 186 -7.39 10.06 12.40
N TYR A 187 -7.65 9.68 13.65
CA TYR A 187 -8.96 9.77 14.30
C TYR A 187 -9.18 11.12 15.03
N ALA A 188 -8.21 12.03 15.03
CA ALA A 188 -8.39 13.36 15.63
C ALA A 188 -9.60 14.08 15.02
N PRO A 189 -10.41 14.81 15.84
CA PRO A 189 -11.59 15.53 15.33
C PRO A 189 -11.23 16.61 14.31
N ASP A 190 -10.21 17.41 14.57
CA ASP A 190 -9.71 18.44 13.64
C ASP A 190 -8.70 17.82 12.66
N LYS A 191 -9.19 17.42 11.50
CA LYS A 191 -8.38 16.81 10.45
C LYS A 191 -7.32 17.76 9.90
N LYS A 192 -7.63 19.04 9.78
CA LYS A 192 -6.71 20.06 9.29
C LYS A 192 -5.50 20.23 10.21
N ALA A 193 -5.71 20.18 11.50
CA ALA A 193 -4.66 20.35 12.51
C ALA A 193 -3.66 19.20 12.58
N VAL A 194 -3.98 18.03 11.98
CA VAL A 194 -3.14 16.82 12.07
C VAL A 194 -2.51 16.40 10.74
N VAL A 195 -2.84 17.07 9.62
CA VAL A 195 -2.22 16.76 8.32
C VAL A 195 -0.70 16.83 8.41
N GLY A 196 -0.12 17.89 9.01
CA GLY A 196 1.32 18.06 9.14
C GLY A 196 1.99 16.96 9.98
N ASP A 197 1.31 16.41 11.00
CA ASP A 197 1.83 15.29 11.80
C ASP A 197 1.87 13.99 10.96
N LEU A 198 0.86 13.76 10.14
CA LEU A 198 0.80 12.60 9.26
C LEU A 198 1.78 12.71 8.08
N GLU A 199 1.95 13.89 7.49
CA GLU A 199 2.98 14.15 6.46
C GLU A 199 4.40 13.95 7.02
N PHE A 200 4.63 14.33 8.28
CA PHE A 200 5.85 14.00 8.99
C PHE A 200 6.04 12.47 9.12
N ALA A 201 4.99 11.72 9.43
CA ALA A 201 5.02 10.27 9.59
C ALA A 201 5.22 9.51 8.25
N VAL A 202 4.83 10.08 7.10
CA VAL A 202 5.12 9.50 5.76
C VAL A 202 6.63 9.43 5.49
N GLN A 203 7.46 10.18 6.20
CA GLN A 203 8.91 10.17 6.06
C GLN A 203 9.61 9.28 7.10
N ASP A 204 8.88 8.51 7.89
CA ASP A 204 9.46 7.63 8.91
C ASP A 204 10.28 6.51 8.25
N PRO A 205 11.41 6.09 8.86
CA PRO A 205 12.20 4.98 8.35
C PRO A 205 11.45 3.64 8.38
N ASP A 206 10.48 3.48 9.30
CA ASP A 206 9.67 2.28 9.42
C ASP A 206 8.49 2.28 8.43
N GLU A 207 8.31 1.18 7.70
CA GLU A 207 7.25 1.05 6.69
C GLU A 207 5.84 0.99 7.28
N GLY A 208 5.67 0.45 8.49
CA GLY A 208 4.39 0.38 9.20
C GLY A 208 3.90 1.77 9.61
N VAL A 209 4.82 2.63 10.06
CA VAL A 209 4.52 4.05 10.38
C VAL A 209 4.07 4.79 9.12
N ARG A 210 4.81 4.66 8.00
CA ARG A 210 4.45 5.27 6.72
C ARG A 210 3.10 4.78 6.22
N ALA A 211 2.87 3.47 6.30
CA ALA A 211 1.61 2.86 5.87
C ALA A 211 0.41 3.38 6.68
N SER A 212 0.54 3.51 8.01
CA SER A 212 -0.48 4.06 8.89
C SER A 212 -0.79 5.52 8.56
N ALA A 213 0.25 6.33 8.36
CA ALA A 213 0.11 7.74 8.01
C ALA A 213 -0.56 7.95 6.65
N MET A 214 -0.13 7.21 5.61
CA MET A 214 -0.72 7.30 4.27
C MET A 214 -2.18 6.84 4.26
N ARG A 215 -2.54 5.83 5.06
CA ARG A 215 -3.94 5.39 5.21
C ARG A 215 -4.80 6.49 5.84
N ALA A 216 -4.32 7.15 6.89
CA ALA A 216 -5.01 8.26 7.53
C ALA A 216 -5.16 9.46 6.58
N LEU A 217 -4.08 9.87 5.89
CA LEU A 217 -4.12 10.95 4.91
C LEU A 217 -5.05 10.65 3.73
N ASN A 218 -5.12 9.39 3.28
CA ASN A 218 -6.08 8.99 2.25
C ASN A 218 -7.53 9.21 2.69
N ALA A 219 -7.87 8.86 3.93
CA ALA A 219 -9.21 9.11 4.46
C ALA A 219 -9.51 10.62 4.59
N ILE A 220 -8.52 11.41 5.02
CA ILE A 220 -8.64 12.87 5.08
C ILE A 220 -8.80 13.47 3.67
N ALA A 221 -8.13 12.92 2.65
CA ALA A 221 -8.30 13.34 1.26
C ALA A 221 -9.74 13.09 0.77
N VAL A 222 -10.33 11.94 1.09
CA VAL A 222 -11.74 11.65 0.77
C VAL A 222 -12.69 12.67 1.44
N LEU A 223 -12.45 13.00 2.71
CA LEU A 223 -13.24 14.03 3.41
C LEU A 223 -13.07 15.40 2.74
N SER A 224 -11.84 15.80 2.39
CA SER A 224 -11.57 17.12 1.80
C SER A 224 -12.23 17.32 0.44
N ILE A 225 -12.46 16.26 -0.34
CA ILE A 225 -13.23 16.30 -1.59
C ILE A 225 -14.72 16.53 -1.30
N LYS A 226 -15.26 15.82 -0.30
CA LYS A 226 -16.67 15.91 0.08
C LYS A 226 -17.03 17.23 0.76
N GLN A 227 -16.10 17.81 1.51
CA GLN A 227 -16.27 19.00 2.34
C GLN A 227 -15.12 19.98 2.05
N SER A 228 -15.11 20.51 0.83
CA SER A 228 -14.05 21.42 0.36
C SER A 228 -13.97 22.72 1.17
N GLU A 229 -15.07 23.13 1.82
CA GLU A 229 -15.12 24.27 2.72
C GLU A 229 -14.23 24.15 3.96
N LEU A 230 -13.82 22.94 4.35
CA LEU A 230 -12.87 22.73 5.44
C LEU A 230 -11.46 23.28 5.12
N GLY A 231 -11.16 23.52 3.84
CA GLY A 231 -9.87 24.05 3.40
C GLY A 231 -8.70 23.19 3.85
N ILE A 232 -8.86 21.86 3.84
CA ILE A 232 -7.80 20.90 4.14
C ILE A 232 -6.91 20.79 2.90
N HIS A 233 -5.61 20.96 3.10
CA HIS A 233 -4.62 20.78 2.04
C HIS A 233 -3.65 19.67 2.43
N ILE A 234 -3.46 18.69 1.52
CA ILE A 234 -2.52 17.58 1.66
C ILE A 234 -1.51 17.70 0.53
N SER A 235 -0.22 17.75 0.86
CA SER A 235 0.84 17.81 -0.14
C SER A 235 0.93 16.49 -0.92
N PRO A 236 0.89 16.49 -2.27
CA PRO A 236 1.08 15.28 -3.06
C PRO A 236 2.52 14.81 -3.11
N THR A 237 3.48 15.64 -2.69
CA THR A 237 4.92 15.40 -2.92
C THR A 237 5.39 14.05 -2.39
N TRP A 238 5.11 13.75 -1.13
CA TRP A 238 5.57 12.50 -0.53
C TRP A 238 4.91 11.27 -1.12
N PHE A 239 3.64 11.36 -1.50
CA PHE A 239 2.97 10.25 -2.18
C PHE A 239 3.59 9.99 -3.56
N VAL A 240 3.97 11.04 -4.30
CA VAL A 240 4.66 10.89 -5.59
C VAL A 240 6.04 10.25 -5.40
N GLU A 241 6.80 10.65 -4.37
CA GLU A 241 8.08 10.02 -4.05
C GLU A 241 7.91 8.54 -3.65
N MET A 242 6.88 8.20 -2.86
CA MET A 242 6.59 6.82 -2.43
C MET A 242 6.25 5.88 -3.60
N LEU A 243 5.81 6.38 -4.75
CA LEU A 243 5.66 5.56 -5.97
C LEU A 243 6.98 4.97 -6.47
N ASN A 244 8.13 5.53 -6.07
CA ASN A 244 9.45 5.02 -6.42
C ASN A 244 10.05 4.10 -5.35
N SER A 245 9.36 3.85 -4.23
CA SER A 245 9.84 2.99 -3.15
C SER A 245 10.09 1.56 -3.61
N VAL A 246 11.06 0.90 -3.02
CA VAL A 246 11.26 -0.55 -3.14
C VAL A 246 10.24 -1.34 -2.31
N VAL A 247 9.57 -0.68 -1.36
CA VAL A 247 8.54 -1.26 -0.50
C VAL A 247 7.18 -1.21 -1.19
N LEU A 248 6.52 -2.35 -1.32
CA LEU A 248 5.23 -2.48 -2.03
C LEU A 248 4.12 -1.67 -1.35
N SER A 249 4.06 -1.69 -0.01
CA SER A 249 3.03 -0.97 0.75
C SER A 249 3.09 0.54 0.52
N ASP A 250 4.29 1.12 0.40
CA ASP A 250 4.48 2.53 0.06
C ASP A 250 3.83 2.86 -1.30
N ARG A 251 4.16 2.09 -2.33
CA ARG A 251 3.62 2.28 -3.69
C ARG A 251 2.11 2.19 -3.74
N THR A 252 1.55 1.13 -3.14
CA THR A 252 0.12 0.85 -3.23
C THR A 252 -0.71 1.87 -2.44
N ARG A 253 -0.26 2.27 -1.25
CA ARG A 253 -0.95 3.29 -0.44
C ARG A 253 -0.82 4.68 -1.04
N ALA A 254 0.35 5.03 -1.55
CA ALA A 254 0.54 6.29 -2.26
C ALA A 254 -0.36 6.39 -3.49
N THR A 255 -0.49 5.31 -4.26
CA THR A 255 -1.35 5.28 -5.44
C THR A 255 -2.81 5.53 -5.06
N MET A 256 -3.31 4.90 -3.98
CA MET A 256 -4.68 5.10 -3.50
C MET A 256 -4.95 6.54 -3.05
N ALA A 257 -4.01 7.15 -2.31
CA ALA A 257 -4.13 8.56 -1.92
C ALA A 257 -4.09 9.50 -3.13
N LEU A 258 -3.21 9.26 -4.09
CA LEU A 258 -3.07 10.07 -5.30
C LEU A 258 -4.31 10.00 -6.20
N ILE A 259 -5.06 8.90 -6.24
CA ILE A 259 -6.35 8.85 -6.95
C ILE A 259 -7.28 9.94 -6.41
N ASN A 260 -7.39 10.05 -5.10
CA ASN A 260 -8.23 11.07 -4.47
C ASN A 260 -7.64 12.48 -4.67
N LEU A 261 -6.33 12.67 -4.46
CA LEU A 261 -5.66 13.96 -4.63
C LEU A 261 -5.62 14.45 -6.10
N THR A 262 -5.90 13.58 -7.06
CA THR A 262 -5.99 13.96 -8.49
C THR A 262 -7.40 13.91 -9.05
N ASP A 263 -8.43 13.78 -8.22
CA ASP A 263 -9.83 13.72 -8.66
C ASP A 263 -10.23 14.96 -9.46
N THR A 264 -9.85 16.15 -8.99
CA THR A 264 -10.04 17.43 -9.69
C THR A 264 -8.97 17.74 -10.73
N ARG A 265 -8.03 16.83 -10.97
CA ARG A 265 -6.92 16.94 -11.94
C ARG A 265 -6.04 18.18 -11.78
N PRO A 266 -5.54 18.49 -10.57
CA PRO A 266 -4.70 19.66 -10.37
C PRO A 266 -3.42 19.55 -11.21
N ALA A 267 -3.19 20.54 -12.08
CA ALA A 267 -2.08 20.50 -13.07
C ALA A 267 -0.71 20.29 -12.40
N THR A 268 -0.48 20.95 -11.27
CA THR A 268 0.77 20.85 -10.51
C THR A 268 1.05 19.42 -10.04
N THR A 269 0.01 18.71 -9.56
CA THR A 269 0.16 17.31 -9.12
C THR A 269 0.38 16.36 -10.30
N LEU A 270 -0.35 16.57 -11.41
CA LEU A 270 -0.17 15.76 -12.62
C LEU A 270 1.22 15.97 -13.27
N ASP A 271 1.73 17.19 -13.23
CA ASP A 271 3.09 17.49 -13.72
C ASP A 271 4.15 16.85 -12.82
N LEU A 272 3.99 16.91 -11.50
CA LEU A 272 4.87 16.24 -10.54
C LEU A 272 4.91 14.72 -10.76
N LEU A 273 3.75 14.08 -10.98
CA LEU A 273 3.67 12.66 -11.33
C LEU A 273 4.40 12.35 -12.63
N ARG A 274 4.22 13.19 -13.65
CA ARG A 274 4.89 13.03 -14.96
C ARG A 274 6.40 13.13 -14.86
N GLU A 275 6.89 14.07 -14.06
CA GLU A 275 8.31 14.33 -13.93
C GLU A 275 9.01 13.26 -13.07
N ARG A 276 8.40 12.85 -11.96
CA ARG A 276 9.09 12.09 -10.91
C ARG A 276 8.67 10.63 -10.81
N ALA A 277 7.47 10.27 -11.24
CA ALA A 277 6.91 8.92 -11.02
C ALA A 277 6.35 8.24 -12.28
N LEU A 278 6.49 8.83 -13.47
CA LEU A 278 5.92 8.27 -14.70
C LEU A 278 6.36 6.81 -14.93
N HIS A 279 7.66 6.52 -14.75
CA HIS A 279 8.18 5.16 -14.93
C HIS A 279 7.52 4.17 -13.97
N SER A 280 7.43 4.51 -12.70
CA SER A 280 6.79 3.66 -11.68
C SER A 280 5.30 3.46 -11.95
N LEU A 281 4.58 4.49 -12.42
CA LEU A 281 3.18 4.34 -12.83
C LEU A 281 3.03 3.40 -14.03
N VAL A 282 3.94 3.48 -15.00
CA VAL A 282 3.96 2.58 -16.18
C VAL A 282 4.19 1.12 -15.75
N GLU A 283 5.13 0.87 -14.85
CA GLU A 283 5.37 -0.47 -14.32
C GLU A 283 4.14 -1.03 -13.59
N MET A 284 3.60 -0.24 -12.66
CA MET A 284 2.46 -0.65 -11.84
C MET A 284 1.18 -0.86 -12.67
N ALA A 285 0.93 -0.01 -13.67
CA ALA A 285 -0.22 -0.15 -14.58
C ALA A 285 -0.18 -1.45 -15.41
N GLN A 286 0.99 -2.07 -15.54
CA GLN A 286 1.20 -3.31 -16.29
C GLN A 286 1.30 -4.56 -15.40
N TRP A 287 1.17 -4.43 -14.08
CA TRP A 287 1.18 -5.60 -13.18
C TRP A 287 0.11 -6.62 -13.59
N ASN A 288 0.43 -7.90 -13.39
CA ASN A 288 -0.47 -9.00 -13.73
C ASN A 288 -1.72 -9.00 -12.85
N SER A 289 -1.60 -8.64 -11.58
CA SER A 289 -2.74 -8.47 -10.70
C SER A 289 -3.53 -7.21 -11.06
N LEU A 290 -4.72 -7.39 -11.61
CA LEU A 290 -5.60 -6.29 -12.04
C LEU A 290 -5.98 -5.37 -10.88
N ARG A 291 -6.19 -5.92 -9.69
CA ARG A 291 -6.53 -5.17 -8.48
C ARG A 291 -5.45 -4.14 -8.12
N TYR A 292 -4.19 -4.53 -8.26
CA TYR A 292 -3.04 -3.66 -7.95
C TYR A 292 -2.65 -2.76 -9.12
N ALA A 293 -2.95 -3.17 -10.35
CA ALA A 293 -2.65 -2.39 -11.55
C ALA A 293 -3.63 -1.23 -11.78
N LEU A 294 -4.93 -1.42 -11.49
CA LEU A 294 -5.99 -0.45 -11.82
C LEU A 294 -5.74 0.96 -11.25
N PRO A 295 -5.36 1.14 -9.97
CA PRO A 295 -5.11 2.47 -9.42
C PRO A 295 -4.01 3.23 -10.16
N ALA A 296 -2.89 2.57 -10.45
CA ALA A 296 -1.80 3.17 -11.22
C ALA A 296 -2.18 3.45 -12.68
N TYR A 297 -3.01 2.59 -13.27
CA TYR A 297 -3.55 2.79 -14.60
C TYR A 297 -4.43 4.03 -14.71
N ILE A 298 -5.29 4.27 -13.73
CA ILE A 298 -6.11 5.49 -13.64
C ILE A 298 -5.22 6.73 -13.57
N LEU A 299 -4.24 6.73 -12.64
CA LEU A 299 -3.29 7.85 -12.52
C LEU A 299 -2.51 8.10 -13.80
N LEU A 300 -2.05 7.04 -14.46
CA LEU A 300 -1.33 7.14 -15.72
C LEU A 300 -2.20 7.76 -16.81
N GLY A 301 -3.47 7.36 -16.92
CA GLY A 301 -4.44 7.95 -17.85
C GLY A 301 -4.66 9.44 -17.57
N ARG A 302 -4.82 9.84 -16.30
CA ARG A 302 -4.92 11.26 -15.89
C ARG A 302 -3.69 12.06 -16.26
N VAL A 303 -2.49 11.53 -16.03
CA VAL A 303 -1.21 12.12 -16.45
C VAL A 303 -1.14 12.27 -17.97
N GLY A 304 -1.70 11.33 -18.71
CA GLY A 304 -1.83 11.38 -20.18
C GLY A 304 -2.87 12.37 -20.69
N GLY A 305 -3.72 12.93 -19.83
CA GLY A 305 -4.80 13.83 -20.19
C GLY A 305 -6.06 13.14 -20.72
N LEU A 306 -6.21 11.83 -20.50
CA LEU A 306 -7.40 11.08 -20.89
C LEU A 306 -8.57 11.39 -19.94
N SER A 307 -9.81 11.38 -20.45
CA SER A 307 -11.01 11.48 -19.59
C SER A 307 -11.21 10.20 -18.78
N GLU A 308 -12.03 10.25 -17.71
CA GLU A 308 -12.35 9.06 -16.92
C GLU A 308 -13.06 8.00 -17.78
N GLU A 309 -13.93 8.42 -18.72
CA GLU A 309 -14.60 7.53 -19.65
C GLU A 309 -13.61 6.82 -20.58
N GLN A 310 -12.61 7.54 -21.11
CA GLN A 310 -11.57 6.96 -21.96
C GLN A 310 -10.72 5.95 -21.20
N ILE A 311 -10.36 6.26 -19.95
CA ILE A 311 -9.61 5.36 -19.06
C ILE A 311 -10.42 4.10 -18.79
N GLN A 312 -11.69 4.25 -18.42
CA GLN A 312 -12.59 3.14 -18.13
C GLN A 312 -12.84 2.27 -19.37
N GLU A 313 -13.07 2.88 -20.53
CA GLU A 313 -13.28 2.16 -21.78
C GLU A 313 -12.05 1.34 -22.17
N SER A 314 -10.87 1.93 -22.11
CA SER A 314 -9.60 1.26 -22.41
C SER A 314 -9.33 0.11 -21.44
N TRP A 315 -9.61 0.28 -20.15
CA TRP A 315 -9.49 -0.78 -19.16
C TRP A 315 -10.44 -1.95 -19.45
N THR A 316 -11.69 -1.65 -19.76
CA THR A 316 -12.73 -2.65 -20.02
C THR A 316 -12.45 -3.45 -21.30
N LYS A 317 -11.87 -2.81 -22.33
CA LYS A 317 -11.40 -3.48 -23.56
C LYS A 317 -10.21 -4.42 -23.34
N GLY A 318 -9.53 -4.29 -22.20
CA GLY A 318 -8.37 -5.12 -21.85
C GLY A 318 -7.08 -4.73 -22.58
N ASP A 319 -7.07 -3.66 -23.35
CA ASP A 319 -5.89 -3.19 -24.08
C ASP A 319 -5.08 -2.16 -23.27
N ARG A 320 -4.59 -2.63 -22.12
CA ARG A 320 -3.77 -1.81 -21.21
C ARG A 320 -2.48 -1.31 -21.87
N ALA A 321 -1.86 -2.15 -22.70
CA ALA A 321 -0.59 -1.83 -23.34
C ALA A 321 -0.71 -0.64 -24.30
N ALA A 322 -1.80 -0.54 -25.06
CA ALA A 322 -2.03 0.57 -25.98
C ALA A 322 -2.13 1.91 -25.26
N MET A 323 -2.90 1.99 -24.16
CA MET A 323 -3.00 3.22 -23.38
C MET A 323 -1.66 3.60 -22.75
N VAL A 324 -0.92 2.65 -22.18
CA VAL A 324 0.42 2.88 -21.63
C VAL A 324 1.35 3.45 -22.69
N LEU A 325 1.41 2.88 -23.89
CA LEU A 325 2.21 3.39 -24.99
C LEU A 325 1.82 4.80 -25.41
N GLN A 326 0.51 5.05 -25.57
CA GLN A 326 -0.01 6.39 -25.90
C GLN A 326 0.47 7.46 -24.90
N VAL A 327 0.37 7.19 -23.61
CA VAL A 327 0.77 8.15 -22.56
C VAL A 327 2.27 8.34 -22.54
N VAL A 328 3.07 7.30 -22.70
CA VAL A 328 4.53 7.38 -22.75
C VAL A 328 5.00 8.22 -23.96
N GLU A 329 4.42 8.01 -25.14
CA GLU A 329 4.76 8.79 -26.34
C GLU A 329 4.36 10.26 -26.21
N ALA A 330 3.16 10.54 -25.70
CA ALA A 330 2.70 11.90 -25.44
C ALA A 330 3.61 12.63 -24.44
N SER A 331 4.10 11.93 -23.43
CA SER A 331 5.01 12.48 -22.41
C SER A 331 6.41 12.80 -22.97
N LYS A 332 6.89 12.04 -23.96
CA LYS A 332 8.16 12.34 -24.65
C LYS A 332 8.06 13.64 -25.46
N LYS A 333 6.94 13.85 -26.14
CA LYS A 333 6.71 15.06 -26.98
C LYS A 333 6.62 16.36 -26.16
N LYS A 334 6.22 16.29 -24.88
CA LYS A 334 6.14 17.47 -24.00
C LYS A 334 7.48 17.86 -23.35
N ARG A 335 8.52 17.03 -23.47
CA ARG A 335 9.87 17.30 -22.95
C ARG A 335 10.79 17.99 -23.98
N HIS A 336 10.35 18.12 -25.22
CA HIS A 336 11.00 18.84 -26.33
C HIS A 336 10.19 20.09 -26.68
#